data_87a774ffab2a1cc155af765925b7a843
#
_entry.id   87a774ffab2a1cc155af765925b7a843
#
_cell.length_a   1.000
_cell.length_b   1.000
_cell.length_c   1.000
_cell.angle_alpha   90.00
_cell.angle_beta   90.00
_cell.angle_gamma   90.00
#
_symmetry.space_group_name_H-M   'P 1'
#
loop_
_entity.id
_entity.type
_entity.pdbx_description
1 polymer ?
#
loop_
_entity_poly.entity_id
_entity_poly.type
_entity_poly.pdbx_seq_one_letter_code
_entity_poly.pdbx_strand_id
1 'polypeptide(L)'
;ELCGIKIIREKNIKLIGSKLQNPLQILNCGNSGTTARLLIGFLAGQKISATFIGDSSLSSRPMSRISVPIGLMGSEISTNKGLLPISIKTQFLCGIDYTPKIASAQIKSSILLAGLGADGVTKLSEKYLTRNHTEIMMKNMGIDINIIDSQIKLKQIKHKLNPMDIYIPGDPSTASFFAAAALLINKEIILEKILLNETRTGF
;
A
#
# COMPACT_ATOMS: atom_id res chain seq x y z
N GLU A 1 -12.98 -0.83 -10.90
CA GLU A 1 -13.85 -1.37 -11.99
C GLU A 1 -13.00 -2.03 -13.08
N LEU A 2 -11.92 -1.40 -13.54
CA LEU A 2 -11.09 -1.91 -14.64
C LEU A 2 -10.52 -3.33 -14.41
N CYS A 3 -10.35 -3.74 -13.17
CA CYS A 3 -9.91 -5.09 -12.80
C CYS A 3 -11.07 -6.07 -12.49
N GLY A 4 -12.29 -5.79 -12.94
CA GLY A 4 -13.45 -6.66 -12.77
C GLY A 4 -14.24 -6.48 -11.46
N ILE A 5 -13.94 -5.46 -10.66
CA ILE A 5 -14.68 -5.16 -9.43
C ILE A 5 -15.90 -4.29 -9.77
N LYS A 6 -17.07 -4.68 -9.30
CA LYS A 6 -18.29 -3.86 -9.41
C LYS A 6 -18.33 -2.83 -8.28
N ILE A 7 -18.46 -1.55 -8.65
CA ILE A 7 -18.60 -0.45 -7.71
C ILE A 7 -19.99 0.17 -7.85
N ILE A 8 -20.75 0.20 -6.76
CA ILE A 8 -22.05 0.87 -6.69
C ILE A 8 -21.84 2.16 -5.89
N ARG A 9 -22.17 3.30 -6.51
CA ARG A 9 -22.02 4.63 -5.93
C ARG A 9 -23.41 5.22 -5.67
N GLU A 10 -23.83 5.10 -4.43
CA GLU A 10 -25.07 5.68 -3.92
C GLU A 10 -24.74 6.58 -2.71
N LYS A 11 -25.63 6.65 -1.72
CA LYS A 11 -25.33 7.30 -0.43
C LYS A 11 -24.03 6.74 0.20
N ASN A 12 -23.80 5.45 0.02
CA ASN A 12 -22.57 4.75 0.41
C ASN A 12 -21.91 4.14 -0.83
N ILE A 13 -20.60 3.96 -0.79
CA ILE A 13 -19.86 3.24 -1.82
C ILE A 13 -19.81 1.75 -1.44
N LYS A 14 -20.36 0.90 -2.30
CA LYS A 14 -20.32 -0.55 -2.13
C LYS A 14 -19.39 -1.17 -3.18
N LEU A 15 -18.40 -1.90 -2.72
CA LEU A 15 -17.52 -2.70 -3.56
C LEU A 15 -17.98 -4.15 -3.51
N ILE A 16 -18.29 -4.74 -4.65
CA ILE A 16 -18.66 -6.15 -4.75
C ILE A 16 -17.42 -6.88 -5.25
N GLY A 17 -16.83 -7.69 -4.35
CA GLY A 17 -15.67 -8.50 -4.67
C GLY A 17 -16.01 -9.55 -5.74
N SER A 18 -15.09 -9.73 -6.69
CA SER A 18 -15.12 -10.76 -7.71
C SER A 18 -13.70 -11.27 -7.96
N LYS A 19 -13.54 -12.30 -8.78
CA LYS A 19 -12.23 -12.70 -9.25
C LYS A 19 -11.62 -11.55 -10.06
N LEU A 20 -10.48 -11.07 -9.66
CA LEU A 20 -9.76 -10.02 -10.37
C LEU A 20 -9.35 -10.48 -11.76
N GLN A 21 -9.34 -9.55 -12.71
CA GLN A 21 -8.98 -9.75 -14.09
C GLN A 21 -7.92 -8.74 -14.52
N ASN A 22 -7.13 -9.09 -15.51
CA ASN A 22 -6.23 -8.14 -16.13
C ASN A 22 -7.04 -6.97 -16.71
N PRO A 23 -6.71 -5.73 -16.40
CA PRO A 23 -7.43 -4.58 -16.93
C PRO A 23 -7.21 -4.48 -18.44
N LEU A 24 -8.29 -4.21 -19.18
CA LEU A 24 -8.22 -3.96 -20.62
C LEU A 24 -7.65 -2.59 -20.97
N GLN A 25 -7.54 -1.71 -19.99
CA GLN A 25 -7.05 -0.35 -20.14
C GLN A 25 -5.92 -0.06 -19.16
N ILE A 26 -5.12 0.93 -19.48
CA ILE A 26 -4.07 1.44 -18.61
C ILE A 26 -4.70 2.03 -17.35
N LEU A 27 -4.13 1.71 -16.20
CA LEU A 27 -4.56 2.20 -14.90
C LEU A 27 -3.97 3.60 -14.64
N ASN A 28 -4.81 4.62 -14.71
CA ASN A 28 -4.40 5.99 -14.42
C ASN A 28 -4.54 6.27 -12.92
N CYS A 29 -3.42 6.53 -12.27
CA CYS A 29 -3.32 6.83 -10.84
C CYS A 29 -3.42 8.33 -10.52
N GLY A 30 -3.62 9.19 -11.51
CA GLY A 30 -3.63 10.65 -11.32
C GLY A 30 -2.36 11.14 -10.64
N ASN A 31 -2.49 11.89 -9.55
CA ASN A 31 -1.36 12.34 -8.71
C ASN A 31 -1.04 11.37 -7.54
N SER A 32 -1.74 10.27 -7.40
CA SER A 32 -1.65 9.43 -6.20
C SER A 32 -0.51 8.42 -6.27
N GLY A 33 0.63 8.77 -5.69
CA GLY A 33 1.74 7.82 -5.51
C GLY A 33 1.40 6.65 -4.58
N THR A 34 0.48 6.83 -3.63
CA THR A 34 -0.02 5.75 -2.77
C THR A 34 -0.81 4.74 -3.60
N THR A 35 -1.75 5.21 -4.41
CA THR A 35 -2.54 4.34 -5.31
C THR A 35 -1.62 3.53 -6.22
N ALA A 36 -0.69 4.18 -6.93
CA ALA A 36 0.22 3.49 -7.82
C ALA A 36 1.03 2.40 -7.08
N ARG A 37 1.71 2.77 -5.99
CA ARG A 37 2.62 1.87 -5.30
C ARG A 37 1.93 0.69 -4.63
N LEU A 38 0.79 0.92 -3.97
CA LEU A 38 0.05 -0.16 -3.31
C LEU A 38 -0.61 -1.10 -4.31
N LEU A 39 -1.21 -0.55 -5.37
CA LEU A 39 -1.82 -1.38 -6.42
C LEU A 39 -0.79 -2.22 -7.17
N ILE A 40 0.41 -1.72 -7.45
CA ILE A 40 1.48 -2.51 -8.05
C ILE A 40 1.75 -3.77 -7.21
N GLY A 41 1.97 -3.63 -5.90
CA GLY A 41 2.19 -4.76 -5.02
C GLY A 41 0.98 -5.69 -4.94
N PHE A 42 -0.20 -5.13 -4.75
CA PHE A 42 -1.44 -5.90 -4.66
C PHE A 42 -1.73 -6.71 -5.92
N LEU A 43 -1.68 -6.09 -7.10
CA LEU A 43 -1.97 -6.77 -8.37
C LEU A 43 -0.89 -7.80 -8.72
N ALA A 44 0.39 -7.52 -8.40
CA ALA A 44 1.44 -8.54 -8.53
C ALA A 44 1.13 -9.77 -7.66
N GLY A 45 0.74 -9.59 -6.39
CA GLY A 45 0.33 -10.67 -5.50
C GLY A 45 -0.88 -11.46 -6.00
N GLN A 46 -1.77 -10.82 -6.75
CA GLN A 46 -2.94 -11.45 -7.37
C GLN A 46 -2.65 -12.03 -8.78
N LYS A 47 -1.40 -12.00 -9.23
CA LYS A 47 -0.96 -12.46 -10.57
C LYS A 47 -1.69 -11.73 -11.70
N ILE A 48 -1.97 -10.45 -11.52
CA ILE A 48 -2.63 -9.57 -12.49
C ILE A 48 -1.58 -8.74 -13.21
N SER A 49 -1.61 -8.78 -14.53
CA SER A 49 -0.77 -7.94 -15.39
C SER A 49 -1.45 -6.59 -15.61
N ALA A 50 -0.73 -5.50 -15.43
CA ALA A 50 -1.27 -4.15 -15.57
C ALA A 50 -0.19 -3.13 -15.93
N THR A 51 -0.60 -2.05 -16.58
CA THR A 51 0.24 -0.86 -16.85
C THR A 51 -0.34 0.33 -16.09
N PHE A 52 0.54 1.10 -15.45
CA PHE A 52 0.18 2.25 -14.62
C PHE A 52 0.77 3.52 -15.21
N ILE A 53 -0.04 4.58 -15.22
CA ILE A 53 0.38 5.94 -15.55
C ILE A 53 -0.07 6.90 -14.46
N GLY A 54 0.40 8.11 -14.52
CA GLY A 54 0.00 9.22 -13.65
C GLY A 54 0.15 10.56 -14.35
N ASP A 55 -0.19 11.62 -13.65
CA ASP A 55 0.06 12.97 -14.14
C ASP A 55 1.57 13.30 -14.17
N SER A 56 1.92 14.49 -14.61
CA SER A 56 3.31 14.95 -14.73
C SER A 56 4.05 14.90 -13.39
N SER A 57 3.40 15.26 -12.29
CA SER A 57 3.98 15.23 -10.95
C SER A 57 4.24 13.80 -10.47
N LEU A 58 3.29 12.87 -10.64
CA LEU A 58 3.49 11.48 -10.27
C LEU A 58 4.53 10.80 -11.18
N SER A 59 4.54 11.13 -12.46
CA SER A 59 5.47 10.57 -13.45
C SER A 59 6.93 10.96 -13.20
N SER A 60 7.18 12.05 -12.48
CA SER A 60 8.54 12.45 -12.05
C SER A 60 9.03 11.74 -10.78
N ARG A 61 8.16 11.01 -10.07
CA ARG A 61 8.52 10.33 -8.82
C ARG A 61 9.13 8.97 -9.08
N PRO A 62 10.22 8.57 -8.36
CA PRO A 62 10.87 7.28 -8.56
C PRO A 62 9.96 6.11 -8.20
N MET A 63 9.83 5.17 -9.15
CA MET A 63 9.12 3.90 -8.99
C MET A 63 10.08 2.72 -8.77
N SER A 64 11.39 2.93 -8.93
CA SER A 64 12.42 1.91 -8.67
C SER A 64 12.37 1.35 -7.24
N ARG A 65 11.89 2.14 -6.28
CA ARG A 65 11.69 1.70 -4.89
C ARG A 65 10.67 0.57 -4.75
N ILE A 66 9.76 0.43 -5.72
CA ILE A 66 8.75 -0.63 -5.77
C ILE A 66 9.11 -1.67 -6.82
N SER A 67 9.56 -1.24 -8.01
CA SER A 67 9.86 -2.18 -9.09
C SER A 67 10.99 -3.14 -8.74
N VAL A 68 12.00 -2.68 -7.99
CA VAL A 68 13.10 -3.55 -7.57
C VAL A 68 12.62 -4.69 -6.65
N PRO A 69 12.01 -4.46 -5.50
CA PRO A 69 11.58 -5.56 -4.64
C PRO A 69 10.51 -6.45 -5.27
N ILE A 70 9.54 -5.90 -5.99
CA ILE A 70 8.51 -6.71 -6.65
C ILE A 70 9.11 -7.54 -7.81
N GLY A 71 10.11 -7.00 -8.51
CA GLY A 71 10.89 -7.77 -9.49
C GLY A 71 11.68 -8.90 -8.86
N LEU A 72 12.32 -8.67 -7.70
CA LEU A 72 13.01 -9.72 -6.92
C LEU A 72 12.07 -10.82 -6.43
N MET A 73 10.79 -10.51 -6.23
CA MET A 73 9.75 -11.49 -5.93
C MET A 73 9.36 -12.35 -7.13
N GLY A 74 9.76 -11.99 -8.35
CA GLY A 74 9.51 -12.76 -9.58
C GLY A 74 8.56 -12.13 -10.59
N SER A 75 8.08 -10.89 -10.37
CA SER A 75 7.31 -10.16 -11.36
C SER A 75 8.20 -9.61 -12.47
N GLU A 76 7.83 -9.82 -13.74
CA GLU A 76 8.42 -9.09 -14.86
C GLU A 76 7.95 -7.62 -14.78
N ILE A 77 8.90 -6.68 -14.70
CA ILE A 77 8.59 -5.26 -14.57
C ILE A 77 9.35 -4.45 -15.60
N SER A 78 8.64 -3.61 -16.33
CA SER A 78 9.23 -2.58 -17.18
C SER A 78 8.88 -1.19 -16.68
N THR A 79 9.83 -0.27 -16.78
CA THR A 79 9.69 1.13 -16.35
C THR A 79 10.34 2.07 -17.34
N ASN A 80 9.90 3.30 -17.39
CA ASN A 80 10.62 4.35 -18.11
C ASN A 80 11.74 4.91 -17.20
N LYS A 81 12.95 4.35 -17.29
CA LYS A 81 14.12 4.76 -16.48
C LYS A 81 13.84 4.80 -14.97
N GLY A 82 13.05 3.85 -14.45
CA GLY A 82 12.66 3.81 -13.05
C GLY A 82 11.50 4.72 -12.66
N LEU A 83 10.82 5.32 -13.64
CA LEU A 83 9.66 6.20 -13.50
C LEU A 83 8.42 5.55 -14.14
N LEU A 84 7.28 6.24 -14.11
CA LEU A 84 6.10 5.89 -14.90
C LEU A 84 6.32 6.20 -16.40
N PRO A 85 5.66 5.47 -17.33
CA PRO A 85 4.79 4.33 -17.03
C PRO A 85 5.53 3.12 -16.49
N ILE A 86 4.84 2.35 -15.65
CA ILE A 86 5.32 1.06 -15.14
C ILE A 86 4.35 -0.04 -15.54
N SER A 87 4.87 -1.13 -16.08
CA SER A 87 4.09 -2.32 -16.41
C SER A 87 4.58 -3.49 -15.59
N ILE A 88 3.63 -4.26 -15.05
CA ILE A 88 3.88 -5.50 -14.34
C ILE A 88 3.24 -6.66 -15.07
N LYS A 89 3.94 -7.78 -15.12
CA LYS A 89 3.42 -9.06 -15.60
C LYS A 89 3.88 -10.14 -14.64
N THR A 90 2.93 -10.74 -13.95
CA THR A 90 3.22 -11.69 -12.89
C THR A 90 2.56 -13.02 -13.19
N GLN A 91 3.34 -14.07 -13.34
CA GLN A 91 2.88 -15.46 -13.45
C GLN A 91 3.10 -16.20 -12.14
N PHE A 92 4.23 -15.98 -11.52
CA PHE A 92 4.65 -16.59 -10.29
C PHE A 92 5.29 -15.55 -9.37
N LEU A 93 5.08 -15.66 -8.07
CA LEU A 93 5.65 -14.75 -7.09
C LEU A 93 6.15 -15.54 -5.88
N CYS A 94 7.39 -15.30 -5.47
CA CYS A 94 8.00 -15.87 -4.27
C CYS A 94 8.13 -14.82 -3.17
N GLY A 95 8.09 -15.27 -1.92
CA GLY A 95 8.51 -14.46 -0.78
C GLY A 95 9.98 -14.09 -0.88
N ILE A 96 10.35 -12.94 -0.31
CA ILE A 96 11.73 -12.45 -0.27
C ILE A 96 12.14 -12.08 1.15
N ASP A 97 13.45 -12.05 1.39
CA ASP A 97 14.04 -11.39 2.55
C ASP A 97 14.61 -10.03 2.09
N TYR A 98 14.00 -8.94 2.53
CA TYR A 98 14.29 -7.62 1.97
C TYR A 98 14.41 -6.55 3.04
N THR A 99 15.45 -5.73 2.92
CA THR A 99 15.64 -4.52 3.75
C THR A 99 15.59 -3.30 2.85
N PRO A 100 14.52 -2.47 2.91
CA PRO A 100 14.42 -1.26 2.11
C PRO A 100 15.57 -0.29 2.43
N LYS A 101 16.23 0.24 1.41
CA LYS A 101 17.31 1.23 1.57
C LYS A 101 16.80 2.56 2.16
N ILE A 102 15.53 2.85 1.97
CA ILE A 102 14.87 4.09 2.43
C ILE A 102 13.65 3.71 3.22
N ALA A 103 13.49 4.28 4.41
CA ALA A 103 12.32 4.09 5.24
C ALA A 103 11.07 4.63 4.53
N SER A 104 10.11 3.76 4.23
CA SER A 104 8.87 4.14 3.55
C SER A 104 7.76 3.11 3.80
N ALA A 105 6.71 3.56 4.46
CA ALA A 105 5.53 2.74 4.67
C ALA A 105 4.88 2.26 3.35
N GLN A 106 4.98 3.05 2.26
CA GLN A 106 4.44 2.66 0.96
C GLN A 106 5.21 1.49 0.34
N ILE A 107 6.54 1.47 0.47
CA ILE A 107 7.38 0.35 0.01
C ILE A 107 7.02 -0.91 0.82
N LYS A 108 7.00 -0.80 2.14
CA LYS A 108 6.61 -1.87 3.06
C LYS A 108 5.24 -2.42 2.70
N SER A 109 4.22 -1.57 2.63
CA SER A 109 2.86 -1.97 2.31
C SER A 109 2.75 -2.65 0.94
N SER A 110 3.45 -2.15 -0.07
CA SER A 110 3.47 -2.75 -1.41
C SER A 110 4.02 -4.18 -1.38
N ILE A 111 5.16 -4.39 -0.70
CA ILE A 111 5.79 -5.72 -0.58
C ILE A 111 4.91 -6.67 0.25
N LEU A 112 4.30 -6.19 1.33
CA LEU A 112 3.38 -7.00 2.13
C LEU A 112 2.14 -7.41 1.34
N LEU A 113 1.54 -6.49 0.56
CA LEU A 113 0.40 -6.80 -0.30
C LEU A 113 0.76 -7.82 -1.39
N ALA A 114 1.96 -7.72 -1.98
CA ALA A 114 2.48 -8.73 -2.90
C ALA A 114 2.70 -10.08 -2.21
N GLY A 115 3.25 -10.05 -1.00
CA GLY A 115 3.53 -11.21 -0.17
C GLY A 115 2.28 -12.04 0.19
N LEU A 116 1.09 -11.44 0.18
CA LEU A 116 -0.16 -12.17 0.41
C LEU A 116 -0.41 -13.27 -0.64
N GLY A 117 0.08 -13.09 -1.87
CA GLY A 117 -0.05 -14.04 -2.95
C GLY A 117 1.26 -14.77 -3.31
N ALA A 118 2.36 -14.47 -2.64
CA ALA A 118 3.67 -15.03 -2.93
C ALA A 118 3.88 -16.37 -2.23
N ASP A 119 4.50 -17.33 -2.92
CA ASP A 119 4.86 -18.61 -2.31
C ASP A 119 6.01 -18.45 -1.31
N GLY A 120 5.92 -19.14 -0.19
CA GLY A 120 6.90 -19.09 0.88
C GLY A 120 6.65 -17.95 1.88
N VAL A 121 7.73 -17.40 2.41
CA VAL A 121 7.70 -16.38 3.47
C VAL A 121 8.30 -15.07 2.96
N THR A 122 7.54 -14.00 3.05
CA THR A 122 8.07 -12.64 2.84
C THR A 122 8.58 -12.10 4.16
N LYS A 123 9.85 -11.73 4.21
CA LYS A 123 10.48 -11.07 5.37
C LYS A 123 10.88 -9.66 5.00
N LEU A 124 10.57 -8.74 5.89
CA LEU A 124 10.97 -7.35 5.80
C LEU A 124 11.69 -6.93 7.07
N SER A 125 12.83 -6.23 6.91
CA SER A 125 13.55 -5.62 8.02
C SER A 125 13.58 -4.12 7.82
N GLU A 126 13.07 -3.34 8.79
CA GLU A 126 13.07 -1.89 8.72
C GLU A 126 14.27 -1.33 9.50
N LYS A 127 15.12 -0.57 8.83
CA LYS A 127 16.22 0.16 9.51
C LYS A 127 15.66 1.28 10.42
N TYR A 128 14.56 1.88 10.02
CA TYR A 128 13.80 2.88 10.79
C TYR A 128 12.33 2.53 10.69
N LEU A 129 11.64 2.46 11.81
CA LEU A 129 10.22 2.12 11.86
C LEU A 129 9.39 3.12 11.05
N THR A 130 8.52 2.59 10.23
CA THR A 130 7.55 3.37 9.46
C THR A 130 6.13 3.07 9.92
N ARG A 131 5.16 3.85 9.43
CA ARG A 131 3.73 3.65 9.75
C ARG A 131 3.32 2.20 9.59
N ASN A 132 2.61 1.66 10.59
CA ASN A 132 2.27 0.24 10.72
C ASN A 132 0.79 -0.09 10.44
N HIS A 133 0.08 0.79 9.73
CA HIS A 133 -1.37 0.60 9.48
C HIS A 133 -1.67 -0.68 8.70
N THR A 134 -0.83 -1.02 7.72
CA THR A 134 -1.00 -2.24 6.91
C THR A 134 -0.88 -3.48 7.76
N GLU A 135 0.09 -3.54 8.64
CA GLU A 135 0.34 -4.67 9.53
C GLU A 135 -0.79 -4.85 10.53
N ILE A 136 -1.26 -3.74 11.12
CA ILE A 136 -2.40 -3.76 12.06
C ILE A 136 -3.65 -4.28 11.34
N MET A 137 -3.93 -3.77 10.14
CA MET A 137 -5.08 -4.20 9.34
C MET A 137 -4.97 -5.68 8.97
N MET A 138 -3.81 -6.13 8.49
CA MET A 138 -3.58 -7.52 8.14
C MET A 138 -3.78 -8.46 9.34
N LYS A 139 -3.26 -8.10 10.51
CA LYS A 139 -3.44 -8.87 11.74
C LYS A 139 -4.91 -8.96 12.15
N ASN A 140 -5.64 -7.86 12.08
CA ASN A 140 -7.08 -7.84 12.42
C ASN A 140 -7.93 -8.66 11.43
N MET A 141 -7.49 -8.78 10.18
CA MET A 141 -8.13 -9.64 9.17
C MET A 141 -7.74 -11.11 9.28
N GLY A 142 -6.95 -11.51 10.29
CA GLY A 142 -6.56 -12.90 10.54
C GLY A 142 -5.40 -13.40 9.67
N ILE A 143 -4.63 -12.50 9.06
CA ILE A 143 -3.46 -12.87 8.28
C ILE A 143 -2.32 -13.29 9.22
N ASP A 144 -1.62 -14.39 8.85
CA ASP A 144 -0.44 -14.89 9.59
C ASP A 144 0.76 -13.95 9.33
N ILE A 145 0.78 -12.86 10.09
CA ILE A 145 1.84 -11.86 10.10
C ILE A 145 2.47 -11.79 11.49
N ASN A 146 3.78 -11.98 11.56
CA ASN A 146 4.54 -11.89 12.79
C ASN A 146 5.45 -10.66 12.74
N ILE A 147 5.39 -9.84 13.77
CA ILE A 147 6.15 -8.60 13.90
C ILE A 147 6.94 -8.69 15.21
N ILE A 148 8.25 -8.69 15.08
CA ILE A 148 9.18 -8.69 16.22
C ILE A 148 10.16 -7.54 15.98
N ASP A 149 10.13 -6.54 16.84
CA ASP A 149 10.93 -5.32 16.72
C ASP A 149 10.74 -4.65 15.34
N SER A 150 11.80 -4.62 14.55
CA SER A 150 11.82 -4.06 13.20
C SER A 150 11.67 -5.11 12.10
N GLN A 151 11.41 -6.37 12.45
CA GLN A 151 11.26 -7.47 11.50
C GLN A 151 9.80 -7.87 11.35
N ILE A 152 9.37 -8.00 10.11
CA ILE A 152 8.04 -8.44 9.73
C ILE A 152 8.18 -9.72 8.91
N LYS A 153 7.44 -10.76 9.30
CA LYS A 153 7.36 -12.03 8.57
C LYS A 153 5.91 -12.28 8.20
N LEU A 154 5.66 -12.48 6.93
CA LEU A 154 4.34 -12.71 6.35
C LEU A 154 4.35 -14.00 5.55
N LYS A 155 3.35 -14.87 5.76
CA LYS A 155 3.09 -16.04 4.93
C LYS A 155 2.00 -15.77 3.91
N GLN A 156 2.02 -16.52 2.82
CA GLN A 156 0.96 -16.52 1.82
C GLN A 156 -0.42 -16.78 2.45
N ILE A 157 -1.44 -16.07 2.01
CA ILE A 157 -2.81 -16.33 2.43
C ILE A 157 -3.32 -17.60 1.73
N LYS A 158 -3.82 -18.55 2.54
CA LYS A 158 -4.44 -19.80 2.09
C LYS A 158 -5.89 -19.95 2.57
N HIS A 159 -6.41 -18.95 3.26
CA HIS A 159 -7.75 -18.96 3.83
C HIS A 159 -8.49 -17.66 3.53
N LYS A 160 -9.79 -17.67 3.76
CA LYS A 160 -10.60 -16.46 3.61
C LYS A 160 -10.30 -15.48 4.74
N LEU A 161 -10.21 -14.20 4.41
CA LEU A 161 -9.98 -13.14 5.40
C LEU A 161 -11.20 -12.94 6.30
N ASN A 162 -10.97 -12.58 7.55
CA ASN A 162 -12.03 -12.20 8.47
C ASN A 162 -12.63 -10.85 8.05
N PRO A 163 -13.97 -10.71 8.08
CA PRO A 163 -14.60 -9.42 7.89
C PRO A 163 -14.22 -8.48 9.03
N MET A 164 -14.21 -7.19 8.74
CA MET A 164 -13.80 -6.18 9.71
C MET A 164 -14.64 -4.90 9.52
N ASP A 165 -15.21 -4.41 10.62
CA ASP A 165 -15.80 -3.09 10.70
C ASP A 165 -14.77 -2.11 11.26
N ILE A 166 -14.55 -1.01 10.53
CA ILE A 166 -13.56 -0.01 10.88
C ILE A 166 -14.19 1.37 10.93
N TYR A 167 -13.95 2.08 12.03
CA TYR A 167 -14.06 3.52 12.06
C TYR A 167 -12.75 4.14 11.59
N ILE A 168 -12.79 4.97 10.53
CA ILE A 168 -11.61 5.67 10.02
C ILE A 168 -11.50 7.01 10.72
N PRO A 169 -10.49 7.20 11.60
CA PRO A 169 -10.28 8.46 12.30
C PRO A 169 -9.70 9.54 11.39
N GLY A 170 -9.69 10.78 11.88
CA GLY A 170 -9.07 11.90 11.19
C GLY A 170 -7.56 11.73 11.01
N ASP A 171 -7.02 12.24 9.92
CA ASP A 171 -5.60 12.16 9.60
C ASP A 171 -4.79 13.18 10.41
N PRO A 172 -3.81 12.73 11.25
CA PRO A 172 -2.97 13.65 12.02
C PRO A 172 -2.13 14.59 11.16
N SER A 173 -1.72 14.17 9.94
CA SER A 173 -1.01 15.07 9.03
C SER A 173 -1.87 16.23 8.53
N THR A 174 -3.14 15.98 8.28
CA THR A 174 -4.11 17.06 7.95
C THR A 174 -4.40 17.92 9.18
N ALA A 175 -4.56 17.31 10.35
CA ALA A 175 -4.79 18.02 11.61
C ALA A 175 -3.65 18.97 11.99
N SER A 176 -2.40 18.63 11.64
CA SER A 176 -1.23 19.47 11.94
C SER A 176 -1.29 20.86 11.32
N PHE A 177 -1.94 21.03 10.15
CA PHE A 177 -2.14 22.35 9.55
C PHE A 177 -3.03 23.24 10.42
N PHE A 178 -4.08 22.68 10.99
CA PHE A 178 -4.99 23.43 11.90
C PHE A 178 -4.31 23.73 13.23
N ALA A 179 -3.52 22.77 13.77
CA ALA A 179 -2.73 22.99 14.97
C ALA A 179 -1.71 24.12 14.76
N ALA A 180 -0.99 24.12 13.64
CA ALA A 180 -0.07 25.20 13.28
C ALA A 180 -0.78 26.55 13.12
N ALA A 181 -1.94 26.58 12.48
CA ALA A 181 -2.72 27.81 12.35
C ALA A 181 -3.15 28.35 13.72
N ALA A 182 -3.61 27.50 14.64
CA ALA A 182 -3.99 27.89 15.99
C ALA A 182 -2.82 28.53 16.76
N LEU A 183 -1.62 27.96 16.65
CA LEU A 183 -0.40 28.50 17.25
C LEU A 183 -0.07 29.89 16.67
N LEU A 184 -0.14 30.05 15.33
CA LEU A 184 0.16 31.31 14.67
C LEU A 184 -0.78 32.45 15.06
N ILE A 185 -2.05 32.16 15.28
CA ILE A 185 -3.06 33.16 15.66
C ILE A 185 -3.28 33.24 17.18
N ASN A 186 -2.51 32.47 17.95
CA ASN A 186 -2.62 32.37 19.42
C ASN A 186 -4.06 32.08 19.89
N LYS A 187 -4.69 31.06 19.31
CA LYS A 187 -6.03 30.60 19.64
C LYS A 187 -6.04 29.12 19.97
N GLU A 188 -6.98 28.74 20.85
CA GLU A 188 -7.25 27.33 21.14
C GLU A 188 -7.99 26.65 19.99
N ILE A 189 -7.66 25.39 19.73
CA ILE A 189 -8.38 24.51 18.80
C ILE A 189 -8.51 23.13 19.42
N ILE A 190 -9.68 22.52 19.28
CA ILE A 190 -9.93 21.13 19.66
C ILE A 190 -10.02 20.30 18.40
N LEU A 191 -9.14 19.32 18.26
CA LEU A 191 -9.09 18.39 17.14
C LEU A 191 -9.61 17.03 17.60
N GLU A 192 -10.88 16.75 17.30
CA GLU A 192 -11.54 15.52 17.75
C GLU A 192 -11.31 14.35 16.80
N LYS A 193 -11.35 13.14 17.37
CA LYS A 193 -11.33 11.88 16.62
C LYS A 193 -10.12 11.73 15.68
N ILE A 194 -8.99 12.32 16.04
CA ILE A 194 -7.74 12.19 15.30
C ILE A 194 -7.08 10.84 15.65
N LEU A 195 -6.50 10.21 14.65
CA LEU A 195 -5.77 8.96 14.83
C LEU A 195 -4.58 9.14 15.77
N LEU A 196 -4.60 8.42 16.88
CA LEU A 196 -3.45 8.28 17.78
C LEU A 196 -2.74 6.97 17.43
N ASN A 197 -1.64 7.06 16.71
CA ASN A 197 -0.79 5.93 16.36
C ASN A 197 0.65 6.28 16.72
N GLU A 198 1.31 5.41 17.48
CA GLU A 198 2.68 5.63 18.00
C GLU A 198 3.70 5.91 16.89
N THR A 199 3.46 5.40 15.68
CA THR A 199 4.33 5.65 14.52
C THR A 199 4.01 6.96 13.79
N ARG A 200 3.09 7.79 14.31
CA ARG A 200 2.63 9.04 13.69
C ARG A 200 2.54 10.24 14.64
N THR A 201 3.23 10.20 15.76
CA THR A 201 3.18 11.25 16.80
C THR A 201 4.37 12.20 16.73
N GLY A 202 4.98 12.38 15.58
CA GLY A 202 6.21 13.17 15.43
C GLY A 202 6.05 14.70 15.40
N PHE A 203 4.81 15.23 15.54
CA PHE A 203 4.58 16.69 15.60
C PHE A 203 4.03 17.15 16.92
#